data_565ef1d525d75bc07890b8cccf9d354f
#
_entry.id   565ef1d525d75bc07890b8cccf9d354f
#
_cell.length_a   1.000
_cell.length_b   1.000
_cell.length_c   1.000
_cell.angle_alpha   90.00
_cell.angle_beta   90.00
_cell.angle_gamma   90.00
#
_symmetry.space_group_name_H-M   'P 1'
#
loop_
_entity.id
_entity.type
_entity.pdbx_description
1 polymer ?
#
loop_
_entity_poly.entity_id
_entity_poly.type
_entity_poly.pdbx_seq_one_letter_code
_entity_poly.pdbx_strand_id
1 'polypeptide(L)'
;MAGVTEHPTAEWIACQLTEAYGWTAAPRYVVRDRDAVYGAAFIRRLRAMGIRDRPTAARSPWQNGYAERLIGSIRRECLDCVVVFGERHLRHLLKSYQRYYNEARTHLSLSKDAPVSRGVQVVGRILCLPILGGLHHQYVRI
;
A
#
# COMPACT_ATOMS: atom_id res chain seq x y z
N MET A 1 5.90 3.66 -6.20
CA MET A 1 4.98 4.83 -6.08
C MET A 1 3.56 4.32 -6.33
N ALA A 2 2.53 4.78 -5.59
CA ALA A 2 1.15 4.33 -5.85
C ALA A 2 0.65 4.95 -7.16
N GLY A 3 0.35 4.13 -8.16
CA GLY A 3 -0.34 4.53 -9.38
C GLY A 3 -1.81 4.78 -9.10
N VAL A 4 -2.39 5.76 -9.78
CA VAL A 4 -3.82 6.08 -9.73
C VAL A 4 -4.33 6.19 -11.16
N THR A 5 -5.45 5.58 -11.48
CA THR A 5 -6.12 5.67 -12.78
C THR A 5 -7.60 5.36 -12.61
N GLU A 6 -8.44 5.98 -13.43
CA GLU A 6 -9.87 5.66 -13.53
C GLU A 6 -10.13 4.38 -14.34
N HIS A 7 -9.20 4.04 -15.25
CA HIS A 7 -9.34 2.90 -16.16
C HIS A 7 -8.10 1.99 -16.09
N PRO A 8 -8.02 1.08 -15.10
CA PRO A 8 -6.91 0.14 -15.01
C PRO A 8 -6.98 -0.87 -16.17
N THR A 9 -5.97 -0.84 -17.05
CA THR A 9 -5.76 -1.85 -18.09
C THR A 9 -4.68 -2.84 -17.68
N ALA A 10 -4.61 -4.00 -18.36
CA ALA A 10 -3.57 -4.99 -18.10
C ALA A 10 -2.15 -4.43 -18.36
N GLU A 11 -2.00 -3.56 -19.35
CA GLU A 11 -0.77 -2.84 -19.67
C GLU A 11 -0.38 -1.87 -18.56
N TRP A 12 -1.36 -1.10 -18.06
CA TRP A 12 -1.10 -0.16 -16.97
C TRP A 12 -0.65 -0.89 -15.70
N ILE A 13 -1.33 -1.98 -15.32
CA ILE A 13 -0.93 -2.80 -14.15
C ILE A 13 0.46 -3.42 -14.36
N ALA A 14 0.77 -3.89 -15.59
CA ALA A 14 2.09 -4.41 -15.92
C ALA A 14 3.19 -3.34 -15.78
N CYS A 15 2.91 -2.08 -16.13
CA CYS A 15 3.81 -0.96 -15.89
C CYS A 15 4.01 -0.69 -14.39
N GLN A 16 2.93 -0.68 -13.60
CA GLN A 16 3.02 -0.50 -12.15
C GLN A 16 3.87 -1.58 -11.47
N LEU A 17 3.77 -2.83 -11.94
CA LEU A 17 4.62 -3.92 -11.46
C LEU A 17 6.12 -3.65 -11.76
N THR A 18 6.43 -3.16 -12.96
CA THR A 18 7.80 -2.81 -13.34
C THR A 18 8.34 -1.64 -12.50
N GLU A 19 7.52 -0.60 -12.29
CA GLU A 19 7.90 0.54 -11.44
C GLU A 19 8.14 0.13 -9.98
N ALA A 20 7.36 -0.83 -9.48
CA ALA A 20 7.49 -1.32 -8.11
C ALA A 20 8.79 -2.10 -7.88
N TYR A 21 9.24 -2.86 -8.88
CA TYR A 21 10.35 -3.82 -8.73
C TYR A 21 11.50 -3.59 -9.72
N GLY A 22 11.49 -2.53 -10.51
CA GLY A 22 12.52 -2.27 -11.53
C GLY A 22 13.93 -2.11 -10.97
N TRP A 23 14.05 -1.72 -9.70
CA TRP A 23 15.33 -1.42 -9.03
C TRP A 23 15.57 -2.28 -7.78
N THR A 24 14.67 -3.20 -7.49
CA THR A 24 14.76 -4.09 -6.33
C THR A 24 14.56 -5.53 -6.77
N ALA A 25 14.95 -6.49 -5.92
CA ALA A 25 14.71 -7.90 -6.20
C ALA A 25 13.20 -8.16 -6.38
N ALA A 26 12.82 -8.74 -7.49
CA ALA A 26 11.44 -9.10 -7.77
C ALA A 26 10.98 -10.21 -6.81
N PRO A 27 9.71 -10.19 -6.37
CA PRO A 27 9.19 -11.23 -5.50
C PRO A 27 9.10 -12.56 -6.25
N ARG A 28 9.22 -13.67 -5.53
CA ARG A 28 9.11 -15.01 -6.12
C ARG A 28 7.71 -15.31 -6.66
N TYR A 29 6.69 -14.73 -6.02
CA TYR A 29 5.27 -14.96 -6.33
C TYR A 29 4.48 -13.67 -6.29
N VAL A 30 3.46 -13.56 -7.14
CA VAL A 30 2.38 -12.58 -7.01
C VAL A 30 1.09 -13.36 -6.79
N VAL A 31 0.42 -13.09 -5.67
CA VAL A 31 -0.93 -13.56 -5.38
C VAL A 31 -1.91 -12.50 -5.86
N ARG A 32 -2.92 -12.88 -6.62
CA ARG A 32 -3.96 -11.97 -7.13
C ARG A 32 -5.31 -12.68 -7.17
N ASP A 33 -6.37 -11.92 -7.20
CA ASP A 33 -7.70 -12.43 -7.53
C ASP A 33 -7.82 -12.79 -9.01
N ARG A 34 -9.02 -13.20 -9.42
CA ARG A 34 -9.33 -13.60 -10.82
C ARG A 34 -9.97 -12.50 -11.63
N ASP A 35 -9.71 -11.22 -11.27
CA ASP A 35 -10.23 -10.11 -12.04
C ASP A 35 -9.71 -10.16 -13.50
N ALA A 36 -10.60 -9.83 -14.44
CA ALA A 36 -10.31 -9.79 -15.88
C ALA A 36 -9.25 -8.73 -16.24
N VAL A 37 -9.04 -7.75 -15.38
CA VAL A 37 -8.02 -6.72 -15.54
C VAL A 37 -6.59 -7.28 -15.63
N TYR A 38 -6.34 -8.47 -15.07
CA TYR A 38 -5.07 -9.18 -15.19
C TYR A 38 -4.96 -9.97 -16.50
N GLY A 39 -5.01 -9.26 -17.63
CA GLY A 39 -4.95 -9.83 -18.96
C GLY A 39 -3.57 -10.34 -19.39
N ALA A 40 -3.46 -10.71 -20.68
CA ALA A 40 -2.22 -11.31 -21.23
C ALA A 40 -0.97 -10.44 -21.08
N ALA A 41 -1.10 -9.11 -21.14
CA ALA A 41 0.02 -8.18 -20.97
C ALA A 41 0.63 -8.30 -19.56
N PHE A 42 -0.20 -8.37 -18.53
CA PHE A 42 0.23 -8.57 -17.15
C PHE A 42 0.94 -9.91 -16.97
N ILE A 43 0.36 -11.00 -17.49
CA ILE A 43 0.96 -12.35 -17.38
C ILE A 43 2.33 -12.42 -18.09
N ARG A 44 2.44 -11.83 -19.30
CA ARG A 44 3.73 -11.74 -20.01
C ARG A 44 4.77 -10.98 -19.17
N ARG A 45 4.37 -9.87 -18.52
CA ARG A 45 5.26 -9.09 -17.67
C ARG A 45 5.76 -9.88 -16.46
N LEU A 46 4.88 -10.60 -15.76
CA LEU A 46 5.28 -11.48 -14.66
C LEU A 46 6.34 -12.49 -15.09
N ARG A 47 6.10 -13.17 -16.24
CA ARG A 47 7.05 -14.15 -16.80
C ARG A 47 8.40 -13.52 -17.12
N ALA A 48 8.41 -12.34 -17.75
CA ALA A 48 9.63 -11.62 -18.09
C ALA A 48 10.46 -11.21 -16.87
N MET A 49 9.77 -10.96 -15.73
CA MET A 49 10.41 -10.63 -14.45
C MET A 49 10.75 -11.86 -13.60
N GLY A 50 10.50 -13.08 -14.08
CA GLY A 50 10.72 -14.32 -13.33
C GLY A 50 9.74 -14.54 -12.17
N ILE A 51 8.63 -13.80 -12.14
CA ILE A 51 7.64 -13.86 -11.06
C ILE A 51 6.60 -14.92 -11.39
N ARG A 52 6.31 -15.80 -10.43
CA ARG A 52 5.27 -16.83 -10.57
C ARG A 52 3.89 -16.26 -10.24
N ASP A 53 2.96 -16.36 -11.18
CA ASP A 53 1.55 -15.99 -11.00
C ASP A 53 0.83 -17.02 -10.11
N ARG A 54 0.13 -16.55 -9.11
CA ARG A 54 -0.66 -17.37 -8.17
C ARG A 54 -2.06 -16.77 -8.00
N PRO A 55 -2.95 -16.97 -8.97
CA PRO A 55 -4.34 -16.56 -8.82
C PRO A 55 -5.01 -17.33 -7.67
N THR A 56 -5.79 -16.63 -6.86
CA THR A 56 -6.56 -17.24 -5.76
C THR A 56 -7.56 -18.26 -6.32
N ALA A 57 -7.94 -19.24 -5.50
CA ALA A 57 -9.03 -20.15 -5.86
C ALA A 57 -10.34 -19.38 -6.04
N ALA A 58 -11.23 -19.91 -6.86
CA ALA A 58 -12.54 -19.30 -7.05
C ALA A 58 -13.28 -19.21 -5.70
N ARG A 59 -13.95 -18.08 -5.46
CA ARG A 59 -14.71 -17.81 -4.22
C ARG A 59 -13.89 -17.92 -2.93
N SER A 60 -12.58 -17.65 -3.00
CA SER A 60 -11.67 -17.78 -1.86
C SER A 60 -10.97 -16.45 -1.52
N PRO A 61 -11.70 -15.38 -1.13
CA PRO A 61 -11.13 -14.06 -0.86
C PRO A 61 -10.10 -14.09 0.28
N TRP A 62 -10.24 -14.99 1.25
CA TRP A 62 -9.28 -15.13 2.36
C TRP A 62 -7.83 -15.43 1.91
N GLN A 63 -7.64 -15.97 0.68
CA GLN A 63 -6.30 -16.19 0.12
C GLN A 63 -5.57 -14.88 -0.22
N ASN A 64 -6.29 -13.76 -0.30
CA ASN A 64 -5.76 -12.42 -0.52
C ASN A 64 -5.92 -11.52 0.74
N GLY A 65 -6.03 -12.13 1.92
CA GLY A 65 -6.38 -11.43 3.17
C GLY A 65 -5.44 -10.28 3.56
N TYR A 66 -4.17 -10.31 3.16
CA TYR A 66 -3.25 -9.19 3.41
C TYR A 66 -3.61 -7.96 2.57
N ALA A 67 -3.91 -8.15 1.27
CA ALA A 67 -4.33 -7.07 0.40
C ALA A 67 -5.68 -6.50 0.85
N GLU A 68 -6.65 -7.36 1.18
CA GLU A 68 -7.95 -6.95 1.71
C GLU A 68 -7.82 -6.13 3.00
N ARG A 69 -6.94 -6.54 3.90
CA ARG A 69 -6.67 -5.80 5.14
C ARG A 69 -6.05 -4.43 4.85
N LEU A 70 -5.06 -4.36 3.95
CA LEU A 70 -4.42 -3.10 3.58
C LEU A 70 -5.42 -2.15 2.92
N ILE A 71 -6.20 -2.63 1.95
CA ILE A 71 -7.25 -1.86 1.28
C ILE A 71 -8.28 -1.35 2.31
N GLY A 72 -8.72 -2.23 3.22
CA GLY A 72 -9.64 -1.86 4.29
C GLY A 72 -9.08 -0.80 5.23
N SER A 73 -7.77 -0.84 5.54
CA SER A 73 -7.12 0.20 6.34
C SER A 73 -7.05 1.53 5.59
N ILE A 74 -6.64 1.53 4.33
CA ILE A 74 -6.59 2.74 3.48
C ILE A 74 -7.98 3.39 3.40
N ARG A 75 -9.03 2.60 3.20
CA ARG A 75 -10.40 3.12 3.14
C ARG A 75 -10.80 3.76 4.47
N ARG A 76 -10.86 2.98 5.54
CA ARG A 76 -11.39 3.43 6.84
C ARG A 76 -10.56 4.52 7.50
N GLU A 77 -9.24 4.47 7.34
CA GLU A 77 -8.32 5.38 8.04
C GLU A 77 -7.91 6.60 7.18
N CYS A 78 -8.28 6.63 5.90
CA CYS A 78 -7.92 7.73 5.00
C CYS A 78 -9.08 8.14 4.09
N LEU A 79 -9.49 7.27 3.15
CA LEU A 79 -10.37 7.69 2.06
C LEU A 79 -11.81 7.99 2.50
N ASP A 80 -12.34 7.26 3.47
CA ASP A 80 -13.70 7.49 4.00
C ASP A 80 -13.79 8.79 4.84
N CYS A 81 -12.64 9.39 5.18
CA CYS A 81 -12.55 10.59 6.02
C CYS A 81 -12.22 11.87 5.23
N VAL A 82 -12.06 11.81 3.91
CA VAL A 82 -11.62 12.95 3.09
C VAL A 82 -12.41 13.04 1.79
N VAL A 83 -12.54 14.26 1.27
CA VAL A 83 -13.08 14.50 -0.07
C VAL A 83 -11.93 14.53 -1.07
N VAL A 84 -12.01 13.70 -2.12
CA VAL A 84 -10.99 13.60 -3.18
C VAL A 84 -11.39 14.50 -4.34
N PHE A 85 -10.54 15.48 -4.70
CA PHE A 85 -10.79 16.45 -5.78
C PHE A 85 -10.19 16.05 -7.14
N GLY A 86 -9.57 14.87 -7.24
CA GLY A 86 -9.00 14.38 -8.50
C GLY A 86 -7.76 13.50 -8.27
N GLU A 87 -7.18 12.97 -9.36
CA GLU A 87 -6.05 12.04 -9.29
C GLU A 87 -4.83 12.58 -8.54
N ARG A 88 -4.45 13.84 -8.81
CA ARG A 88 -3.30 14.47 -8.13
C ARG A 88 -3.50 14.52 -6.63
N HIS A 89 -4.69 14.89 -6.19
CA HIS A 89 -5.05 14.92 -4.77
C HIS A 89 -5.03 13.52 -4.17
N LEU A 90 -5.64 12.55 -4.83
CA LEU A 90 -5.64 11.16 -4.38
C LEU A 90 -4.22 10.60 -4.25
N ARG A 91 -3.34 10.85 -5.22
CA ARG A 91 -1.92 10.46 -5.13
C ARG A 91 -1.22 11.07 -3.93
N HIS A 92 -1.47 12.33 -3.66
CA HIS A 92 -0.89 13.01 -2.49
C HIS A 92 -1.37 12.40 -1.18
N LEU A 93 -2.67 12.14 -1.05
CA LEU A 93 -3.27 11.48 0.11
C LEU A 93 -2.68 10.08 0.33
N LEU A 94 -2.66 9.26 -0.71
CA LEU A 94 -2.13 7.89 -0.64
C LEU A 94 -0.63 7.86 -0.30
N LYS A 95 0.17 8.79 -0.84
CA LYS A 95 1.60 8.91 -0.51
C LYS A 95 1.80 9.32 0.96
N SER A 96 1.02 10.26 1.45
CA SER A 96 1.05 10.69 2.85
C SER A 96 0.60 9.59 3.80
N TYR A 97 -0.48 8.86 3.44
CA TYR A 97 -0.94 7.70 4.19
C TYR A 97 0.08 6.55 4.19
N GLN A 98 0.72 6.27 3.05
CA GLN A 98 1.77 5.24 2.96
C GLN A 98 2.92 5.54 3.93
N ARG A 99 3.35 6.80 4.01
CA ARG A 99 4.38 7.21 4.96
C ARG A 99 3.90 6.99 6.40
N TYR A 100 2.71 7.48 6.74
CA TYR A 100 2.11 7.27 8.05
C TYR A 100 2.03 5.79 8.41
N TYR A 101 1.50 4.96 7.50
CA TYR A 101 1.33 3.51 7.69
C TYR A 101 2.65 2.80 8.00
N ASN A 102 3.72 3.17 7.30
CA ASN A 102 5.02 2.52 7.44
C ASN A 102 5.89 3.07 8.57
N GLU A 103 5.78 4.37 8.88
CA GLU A 103 6.74 5.05 9.77
C GLU A 103 6.14 5.46 11.12
N ALA A 104 4.82 5.64 11.19
CA ALA A 104 4.18 6.19 12.39
C ALA A 104 3.05 5.32 12.97
N ARG A 105 2.28 4.65 12.12
CA ARG A 105 1.15 3.84 12.54
C ARG A 105 1.62 2.63 13.34
N THR A 106 1.01 2.43 14.51
CA THR A 106 1.30 1.25 15.35
C THR A 106 0.55 0.02 14.85
N HIS A 107 1.24 -1.11 14.79
CA HIS A 107 0.69 -2.40 14.39
C HIS A 107 0.76 -3.40 15.54
N LEU A 108 -0.38 -3.99 15.91
CA LEU A 108 -0.44 -4.96 17.01
C LEU A 108 0.48 -6.17 16.75
N SER A 109 0.55 -6.64 15.50
CA SER A 109 1.41 -7.76 15.09
C SER A 109 2.91 -7.45 15.15
N LEU A 110 3.29 -6.18 15.27
CA LEU A 110 4.67 -5.70 15.39
C LEU A 110 4.95 -5.14 16.80
N SER A 111 4.32 -5.71 17.82
CA SER A 111 4.48 -5.25 19.22
C SER A 111 4.21 -3.74 19.39
N LYS A 112 3.22 -3.22 18.66
CA LYS A 112 2.85 -1.79 18.60
C LYS A 112 3.91 -0.90 17.97
N ASP A 113 4.87 -1.43 17.22
CA ASP A 113 5.78 -0.64 16.39
C ASP A 113 5.23 -0.45 14.98
N ALA A 114 5.87 0.42 14.19
CA ALA A 114 5.62 0.60 12.76
C ALA A 114 6.45 -0.40 11.94
N PRO A 115 6.07 -0.69 10.65
CA PRO A 115 6.88 -1.52 9.76
C PRO A 115 8.32 -1.05 9.62
N VAL A 116 8.54 0.27 9.55
CA VAL A 116 9.88 0.87 9.71
C VAL A 116 10.09 1.13 11.19
N SER A 117 10.89 0.28 11.83
CA SER A 117 11.13 0.35 13.27
C SER A 117 11.70 1.70 13.70
N ARG A 118 11.26 2.18 14.84
CA ARG A 118 11.65 3.47 15.42
C ARG A 118 12.39 3.26 16.73
N GLY A 119 13.43 4.08 16.94
CA GLY A 119 14.09 4.15 18.24
C GLY A 119 13.10 4.64 19.31
N VAL A 120 13.12 3.97 20.48
CA VAL A 120 12.33 4.43 21.64
C VAL A 120 12.98 5.67 22.24
N GLN A 121 12.23 6.77 22.26
CA GLN A 121 12.65 8.02 22.86
C GLN A 121 12.08 8.13 24.29
N VAL A 122 12.92 8.03 25.29
CA VAL A 122 12.50 8.04 26.71
C VAL A 122 12.60 9.40 27.38
N VAL A 123 13.40 10.33 26.83
CA VAL A 123 13.67 11.66 27.39
C VAL A 123 13.22 12.74 26.40
N GLY A 124 12.79 13.88 26.91
CA GLY A 124 12.38 15.03 26.12
C GLY A 124 10.89 15.34 26.20
N ARG A 125 10.51 16.50 25.67
CA ARG A 125 9.14 16.98 25.59
C ARG A 125 8.39 16.25 24.48
N ILE A 126 7.16 15.80 24.75
CA ILE A 126 6.32 15.18 23.74
C ILE A 126 5.70 16.26 22.84
N LEU A 127 5.90 16.09 21.53
CA LEU A 127 5.23 16.88 20.49
C LEU A 127 4.26 16.00 19.72
N CYS A 128 3.12 16.60 19.38
CA CYS A 128 2.10 16.02 18.53
C CYS A 128 2.24 16.61 17.11
N LEU A 129 2.64 15.81 16.16
CA LEU A 129 2.79 16.18 14.76
C LEU A 129 1.57 15.71 13.97
N PRO A 130 0.78 16.64 13.39
CA PRO A 130 -0.39 16.26 12.60
C PRO A 130 0.01 15.66 11.26
N ILE A 131 -0.72 14.63 10.82
CA ILE A 131 -0.56 13.93 9.55
C ILE A 131 -1.92 13.94 8.84
N LEU A 132 -1.93 14.09 7.51
CA LEU A 132 -3.14 14.15 6.69
C LEU A 132 -4.14 15.23 7.19
N GLY A 133 -3.63 16.44 7.41
CA GLY A 133 -4.47 17.54 7.86
C GLY A 133 -5.01 17.41 9.28
N GLY A 134 -4.39 16.55 10.11
CA GLY A 134 -4.83 16.29 11.48
C GLY A 134 -5.70 15.04 11.63
N LEU A 135 -5.97 14.31 10.56
CA LEU A 135 -6.68 13.03 10.61
C LEU A 135 -5.94 12.00 11.47
N HIS A 136 -4.61 12.03 11.40
CA HIS A 136 -3.73 11.23 12.26
C HIS A 136 -2.68 12.11 12.92
N HIS A 137 -2.04 11.56 13.95
CA HIS A 137 -0.99 12.24 14.70
C HIS A 137 0.18 11.29 14.96
N GLN A 138 1.39 11.84 14.86
CA GLN A 138 2.59 11.19 15.34
C GLN A 138 3.08 11.92 16.58
N TYR A 139 3.39 11.17 17.63
CA TYR A 139 3.96 11.71 18.86
C TYR A 139 5.45 11.42 18.88
N VAL A 140 6.26 12.47 18.97
CA VAL A 140 7.71 12.39 19.06
C VAL A 140 8.21 13.10 20.32
N ARG A 141 9.40 12.75 20.83
CA ARG A 141 10.09 13.50 21.89
C ARG A 141 11.22 14.31 21.28
N ILE A 142 11.39 15.52 21.77
CA ILE A 142 12.49 16.43 21.42
C ILE A 142 13.08 17.06 22.67
#